data_37d2839d46ceaa1f2a792b3317a8b4ff
#
_entry.id   37d2839d46ceaa1f2a792b3317a8b4ff
#
_cell.length_a   1.000
_cell.length_b   1.000
_cell.length_c   1.000
_cell.angle_alpha   90.00
_cell.angle_beta   90.00
_cell.angle_gamma   90.00
#
_symmetry.space_group_name_H-M   'P 1'
#
loop_
_entity.id
_entity.type
_entity.pdbx_description
1 polymer ?
#
loop_
_entity_poly.entity_id
_entity_poly.type
_entity_poly.pdbx_seq_one_letter_code
_entity_poly.pdbx_strand_id
1 'polypeptide(L)'
;MGSLCLQKLSAVERLFALESFELPEVPCSLSFHRHPEYKSITREANEWAFKCTRRDLSPEEKKSLLQWKVPMVTCLSTAHAPKENMVASAKFAWAIAFLDDPIDDNEVAATSYLDTVLSLCNGTASLAEVPDIVAYRACHDLMKDLRSLLQPELFKRTVSTVEGWARSISSDDLKQDYKLYRRNNIFILPLFYTLIGASFEDEDVESPDFVSAQNAMLDHIWMVNDIFSFRNEFYKKKLNNLPAVLLLTDPSVQTFQEAVNATCRMIQDKEEEFIYYRNILAANASRNGKDFLKFLDVLSCAIPANLAFHYASSRYHGMDNPLLAGGTFHGTWILDPKRTIIVSDPNRSNGAASNKLNQIQDLSKLI
;
A
#
# COMPACT_ATOMS: atom_id res chain seq x y z
N MET A 1 -21.46 -33.70 6.07
CA MET A 1 -20.37 -34.60 5.67
C MET A 1 -19.08 -33.90 5.22
N GLY A 2 -19.12 -32.62 4.83
CA GLY A 2 -17.89 -31.90 4.38
C GLY A 2 -16.87 -31.55 5.45
N SER A 3 -17.28 -31.33 6.71
CA SER A 3 -16.38 -30.84 7.79
C SER A 3 -15.39 -31.89 8.30
N LEU A 4 -15.74 -33.16 8.31
CA LEU A 4 -14.87 -34.24 8.81
C LEU A 4 -13.75 -34.65 7.82
N CYS A 5 -13.92 -34.35 6.54
CA CYS A 5 -12.92 -34.67 5.52
C CYS A 5 -11.78 -33.64 5.51
N LEU A 6 -12.09 -32.35 5.79
CA LEU A 6 -11.12 -31.27 5.79
C LEU A 6 -10.10 -31.35 6.95
N GLN A 7 -10.48 -31.94 8.08
CA GLN A 7 -9.57 -32.11 9.25
C GLN A 7 -8.39 -33.06 9.02
N LYS A 8 -8.41 -33.85 7.94
CA LYS A 8 -7.31 -34.79 7.59
C LYS A 8 -6.32 -34.22 6.58
N LEU A 9 -6.62 -33.06 5.96
CA LEU A 9 -5.73 -32.44 5.00
C LEU A 9 -4.60 -31.68 5.73
N SER A 10 -3.40 -31.68 5.16
CA SER A 10 -2.33 -30.77 5.61
C SER A 10 -2.76 -29.31 5.47
N ALA A 11 -2.09 -28.40 6.18
CA ALA A 11 -2.38 -26.95 6.07
C ALA A 11 -2.25 -26.45 4.62
N VAL A 12 -1.28 -26.98 3.87
CA VAL A 12 -1.08 -26.66 2.45
C VAL A 12 -2.26 -27.14 1.59
N GLU A 13 -2.71 -28.37 1.81
CA GLU A 13 -3.86 -28.91 1.07
C GLU A 13 -5.15 -28.14 1.38
N ARG A 14 -5.35 -27.75 2.66
CA ARG A 14 -6.48 -26.90 3.06
C ARG A 14 -6.45 -25.54 2.38
N LEU A 15 -5.25 -24.93 2.27
CA LEU A 15 -5.09 -23.65 1.60
C LEU A 15 -5.43 -23.76 0.10
N PHE A 16 -4.94 -24.80 -0.60
CA PHE A 16 -5.24 -24.98 -2.03
C PHE A 16 -6.65 -25.47 -2.31
N ALA A 17 -7.37 -25.99 -1.33
CA ALA A 17 -8.78 -26.33 -1.43
C ALA A 17 -9.72 -25.14 -1.13
N LEU A 18 -9.19 -23.96 -0.85
CA LEU A 18 -9.96 -22.78 -0.52
C LEU A 18 -10.67 -22.23 -1.77
N GLU A 19 -11.99 -22.07 -1.69
CA GLU A 19 -12.81 -21.50 -2.76
C GLU A 19 -13.23 -20.06 -2.48
N SER A 20 -13.39 -19.72 -1.20
CA SER A 20 -13.81 -18.38 -0.75
C SER A 20 -13.45 -18.16 0.72
N PHE A 21 -13.48 -16.90 1.15
CA PHE A 21 -13.42 -16.50 2.54
C PHE A 21 -14.27 -15.25 2.80
N GLU A 22 -14.64 -15.04 4.05
CA GLU A 22 -15.34 -13.81 4.46
C GLU A 22 -14.31 -12.77 4.85
N LEU A 23 -14.35 -11.60 4.19
CA LEU A 23 -13.60 -10.43 4.62
C LEU A 23 -14.43 -9.70 5.69
N PRO A 24 -13.99 -9.67 6.96
CA PRO A 24 -14.63 -8.84 7.97
C PRO A 24 -14.37 -7.36 7.70
N GLU A 25 -15.14 -6.49 8.34
CA GLU A 25 -14.79 -5.08 8.37
C GLU A 25 -13.41 -4.90 9.00
N VAL A 26 -12.48 -4.28 8.26
CA VAL A 26 -11.16 -3.94 8.78
C VAL A 26 -11.30 -2.68 9.64
N PRO A 27 -11.08 -2.75 10.96
CA PRO A 27 -11.27 -1.61 11.83
C PRO A 27 -10.24 -0.52 11.54
N CYS A 28 -10.68 0.74 11.59
CA CYS A 28 -9.80 1.90 11.57
C CYS A 28 -10.50 3.08 12.25
N SER A 29 -9.92 3.63 13.30
CA SER A 29 -10.47 4.76 14.07
C SER A 29 -9.97 6.11 13.57
N LEU A 30 -8.84 6.10 12.87
CA LEU A 30 -8.23 7.30 12.30
C LEU A 30 -9.01 7.82 11.08
N SER A 31 -8.85 9.11 10.80
CA SER A 31 -9.48 9.78 9.66
C SER A 31 -8.41 10.25 8.68
N PHE A 32 -8.71 10.24 7.39
CA PHE A 32 -7.86 10.81 6.36
C PHE A 32 -8.30 12.25 6.02
N HIS A 33 -7.40 13.02 5.42
CA HIS A 33 -7.67 14.36 4.92
C HIS A 33 -7.48 14.43 3.41
N ARG A 34 -8.57 14.71 2.70
CA ARG A 34 -8.50 14.88 1.24
C ARG A 34 -7.89 16.21 0.88
N HIS A 35 -6.86 16.17 0.04
CA HIS A 35 -6.28 17.39 -0.53
C HIS A 35 -7.31 18.16 -1.37
N PRO A 36 -7.44 19.49 -1.24
CA PRO A 36 -8.42 20.30 -2.00
C PRO A 36 -8.24 20.20 -3.51
N GLU A 37 -7.01 20.04 -4.00
CA GLU A 37 -6.70 19.89 -5.42
C GLU A 37 -6.64 18.41 -5.89
N TYR A 38 -7.30 17.49 -5.19
CA TYR A 38 -7.32 16.06 -5.51
C TYR A 38 -7.45 15.76 -7.00
N LYS A 39 -8.43 16.42 -7.68
CA LYS A 39 -8.71 16.15 -9.10
C LYS A 39 -7.56 16.57 -10.02
N SER A 40 -6.94 17.73 -9.77
CA SER A 40 -5.84 18.20 -10.61
C SER A 40 -4.58 17.38 -10.40
N ILE A 41 -4.25 17.04 -9.15
CA ILE A 41 -3.11 16.18 -8.80
C ILE A 41 -3.26 14.81 -9.44
N THR A 42 -4.41 14.16 -9.27
CA THR A 42 -4.70 12.85 -9.86
C THR A 42 -4.58 12.88 -11.38
N ARG A 43 -5.11 13.91 -12.04
CA ARG A 43 -4.99 14.06 -13.49
C ARG A 43 -3.54 14.18 -13.94
N GLU A 44 -2.75 15.06 -13.32
CA GLU A 44 -1.34 15.29 -13.66
C GLU A 44 -0.49 14.02 -13.47
N ALA A 45 -0.69 13.30 -12.35
CA ALA A 45 0.02 12.05 -12.10
C ALA A 45 -0.36 10.93 -13.09
N ASN A 46 -1.65 10.81 -13.43
CA ASN A 46 -2.11 9.82 -14.41
C ASN A 46 -1.60 10.14 -15.83
N GLU A 47 -1.62 11.41 -16.25
CA GLU A 47 -1.06 11.82 -17.54
C GLU A 47 0.44 11.54 -17.62
N TRP A 48 1.19 11.75 -16.54
CA TRP A 48 2.58 11.39 -16.46
C TRP A 48 2.78 9.86 -16.58
N ALA A 49 1.98 9.07 -15.84
CA ALA A 49 2.04 7.61 -15.92
C ALA A 49 1.78 7.10 -17.35
N PHE A 50 0.77 7.65 -18.03
CA PHE A 50 0.49 7.31 -19.43
C PHE A 50 1.66 7.66 -20.36
N LYS A 51 2.31 8.81 -20.15
CA LYS A 51 3.52 9.18 -20.93
C LYS A 51 4.68 8.21 -20.72
N CYS A 52 4.83 7.67 -19.50
CA CYS A 52 5.87 6.67 -19.21
C CYS A 52 5.70 5.39 -20.03
N THR A 53 4.49 5.03 -20.47
CA THR A 53 4.28 3.83 -21.31
C THR A 53 4.84 3.99 -22.73
N ARG A 54 5.01 5.20 -23.24
CA ARG A 54 5.48 5.53 -24.62
C ARG A 54 4.70 4.82 -25.74
N ARG A 55 3.50 4.39 -25.48
CA ARG A 55 2.59 3.81 -26.48
C ARG A 55 1.23 4.49 -26.38
N ASP A 56 0.52 4.50 -27.47
CA ASP A 56 -0.86 4.96 -27.49
C ASP A 56 -1.74 3.92 -26.79
N LEU A 57 -2.11 4.24 -25.56
CA LEU A 57 -3.06 3.41 -24.80
C LEU A 57 -4.45 3.57 -25.39
N SER A 58 -5.16 2.48 -25.60
CA SER A 58 -6.58 2.51 -25.95
C SER A 58 -7.42 3.18 -24.86
N PRO A 59 -8.62 3.65 -25.15
CA PRO A 59 -9.53 4.18 -24.14
C PRO A 59 -9.82 3.17 -23.01
N GLU A 60 -9.91 1.88 -23.34
CA GLU A 60 -10.15 0.79 -22.40
C GLU A 60 -8.96 0.58 -21.46
N GLU A 61 -7.73 0.59 -22.00
CA GLU A 61 -6.51 0.49 -21.20
C GLU A 61 -6.36 1.69 -20.25
N LYS A 62 -6.59 2.91 -20.75
CA LYS A 62 -6.59 4.12 -19.91
C LYS A 62 -7.65 4.02 -18.81
N LYS A 63 -8.87 3.57 -19.15
CA LYS A 63 -9.94 3.36 -18.16
C LYS A 63 -9.52 2.34 -17.11
N SER A 64 -8.92 1.24 -17.50
CA SER A 64 -8.42 0.20 -16.58
C SER A 64 -7.39 0.77 -15.61
N LEU A 65 -6.38 1.47 -16.11
CA LEU A 65 -5.35 2.11 -15.26
C LEU A 65 -5.95 3.16 -14.31
N LEU A 66 -6.88 3.98 -14.78
CA LEU A 66 -7.56 4.98 -13.93
C LEU A 66 -8.35 4.32 -12.78
N GLN A 67 -8.90 3.12 -13.00
CA GLN A 67 -9.60 2.38 -11.94
C GLN A 67 -8.67 1.77 -10.89
N TRP A 68 -7.36 1.75 -11.11
CA TRP A 68 -6.41 1.38 -10.06
C TRP A 68 -6.36 2.42 -8.93
N LYS A 69 -6.77 3.67 -9.17
CA LYS A 69 -6.82 4.75 -8.18
C LYS A 69 -5.48 5.03 -7.48
N VAL A 70 -4.37 4.75 -8.13
CA VAL A 70 -3.02 4.82 -7.55
C VAL A 70 -2.72 6.13 -6.82
N PRO A 71 -3.06 7.34 -7.36
CA PRO A 71 -2.82 8.60 -6.65
C PRO A 71 -3.65 8.79 -5.37
N MET A 72 -4.63 7.92 -5.11
CA MET A 72 -5.59 8.11 -4.01
C MET A 72 -4.91 8.08 -2.65
N VAL A 73 -3.97 7.15 -2.44
CA VAL A 73 -3.29 7.00 -1.15
C VAL A 73 -2.58 8.29 -0.74
N THR A 74 -1.88 8.94 -1.66
CA THR A 74 -1.17 10.20 -1.39
C THR A 74 -2.14 11.37 -1.20
N CYS A 75 -3.14 11.47 -2.06
CA CYS A 75 -4.13 12.56 -2.02
C CYS A 75 -5.05 12.53 -0.79
N LEU A 76 -5.11 11.42 -0.08
CA LEU A 76 -5.86 11.28 1.17
C LEU A 76 -4.98 11.38 2.42
N SER A 77 -3.64 11.43 2.27
CA SER A 77 -2.71 11.46 3.40
C SER A 77 -2.49 12.86 3.97
N THR A 78 -2.86 13.92 3.29
CA THR A 78 -2.77 15.30 3.81
C THR A 78 -3.62 16.27 3.00
N ALA A 79 -4.13 17.32 3.67
CA ALA A 79 -4.81 18.44 3.02
C ALA A 79 -3.88 19.64 2.76
N HIS A 80 -2.65 19.63 3.27
CA HIS A 80 -1.84 20.85 3.43
C HIS A 80 -0.49 20.82 2.71
N ALA A 81 -0.08 19.72 2.11
CA ALA A 81 1.17 19.66 1.36
C ALA A 81 1.11 20.55 0.11
N PRO A 82 2.22 21.14 -0.34
CA PRO A 82 2.26 21.84 -1.62
C PRO A 82 1.84 20.95 -2.78
N LYS A 83 1.13 21.52 -3.76
CA LYS A 83 0.64 20.76 -4.92
C LYS A 83 1.75 20.00 -5.65
N GLU A 84 2.91 20.63 -5.83
CA GLU A 84 4.07 20.02 -6.49
C GLU A 84 4.56 18.75 -5.75
N ASN A 85 4.60 18.78 -4.42
CA ASN A 85 4.93 17.62 -3.60
C ASN A 85 3.87 16.52 -3.72
N MET A 86 2.60 16.91 -3.75
CA MET A 86 1.49 15.98 -3.95
C MET A 86 1.56 15.28 -5.31
N VAL A 87 1.86 16.03 -6.38
CA VAL A 87 2.03 15.47 -7.73
C VAL A 87 3.24 14.53 -7.77
N ALA A 88 4.37 14.93 -7.18
CA ALA A 88 5.57 14.09 -7.13
C ALA A 88 5.33 12.80 -6.33
N SER A 89 4.65 12.88 -5.18
CA SER A 89 4.28 11.70 -4.38
C SER A 89 3.29 10.79 -5.13
N ALA A 90 2.31 11.35 -5.85
CA ALA A 90 1.38 10.58 -6.66
C ALA A 90 2.07 9.90 -7.87
N LYS A 91 3.08 10.56 -8.48
CA LYS A 91 3.97 9.93 -9.46
C LYS A 91 4.78 8.79 -8.85
N PHE A 92 5.25 8.98 -7.60
CA PHE A 92 5.96 7.92 -6.89
C PHE A 92 5.08 6.69 -6.67
N ALA A 93 3.81 6.88 -6.29
CA ALA A 93 2.86 5.78 -6.17
C ALA A 93 2.70 4.98 -7.48
N TRP A 94 2.65 5.67 -8.63
CA TRP A 94 2.68 5.03 -9.94
C TRP A 94 4.00 4.31 -10.25
N ALA A 95 5.13 4.93 -9.88
CA ALA A 95 6.44 4.32 -10.08
C ALA A 95 6.57 3.01 -9.27
N ILE A 96 6.03 2.94 -8.05
CA ILE A 96 5.98 1.69 -7.27
C ILE A 96 5.26 0.60 -8.07
N ALA A 97 4.07 0.88 -8.62
CA ALA A 97 3.35 -0.11 -9.41
C ALA A 97 4.15 -0.58 -10.64
N PHE A 98 4.81 0.33 -11.35
CA PHE A 98 5.62 -0.02 -12.51
C PHE A 98 6.93 -0.75 -12.17
N LEU A 99 7.47 -0.53 -10.96
CA LEU A 99 8.69 -1.19 -10.49
C LEU A 99 8.41 -2.59 -9.95
N ASP A 100 7.28 -2.78 -9.29
CA ASP A 100 6.92 -4.02 -8.59
C ASP A 100 6.32 -5.07 -9.54
N ASP A 101 5.39 -4.67 -10.41
CA ASP A 101 4.67 -5.56 -11.31
C ASP A 101 5.60 -6.47 -12.18
N PRO A 102 6.71 -6.00 -12.81
CA PRO A 102 7.59 -6.87 -13.58
C PRO A 102 8.29 -7.96 -12.77
N ILE A 103 8.59 -7.68 -11.50
CA ILE A 103 9.15 -8.68 -10.56
C ILE A 103 8.07 -9.67 -10.18
N ASP A 104 6.90 -9.15 -9.87
CA ASP A 104 5.74 -9.90 -9.46
C ASP A 104 5.26 -10.88 -10.53
N ASP A 105 5.33 -10.48 -11.77
CA ASP A 105 4.92 -11.31 -12.91
C ASP A 105 6.06 -12.17 -13.47
N ASN A 106 7.25 -12.16 -12.86
CA ASN A 106 8.48 -12.86 -13.29
C ASN A 106 8.93 -12.49 -14.72
N GLU A 107 8.65 -11.26 -15.14
CA GLU A 107 9.03 -10.76 -16.47
C GLU A 107 10.52 -10.41 -16.55
N VAL A 108 11.17 -10.18 -15.42
CA VAL A 108 12.56 -9.73 -15.32
C VAL A 108 13.37 -10.58 -14.32
N ALA A 109 14.67 -10.71 -14.58
CA ALA A 109 15.59 -11.27 -13.60
C ALA A 109 15.82 -10.26 -12.46
N ALA A 110 15.31 -10.54 -11.27
CA ALA A 110 15.22 -9.59 -10.17
C ALA A 110 16.55 -8.87 -9.88
N THR A 111 17.68 -9.57 -9.80
CA THR A 111 18.98 -8.96 -9.42
C THR A 111 19.40 -7.87 -10.40
N SER A 112 19.52 -8.19 -11.70
CA SER A 112 19.96 -7.21 -12.70
C SER A 112 18.98 -6.07 -12.89
N TYR A 113 17.69 -6.34 -12.70
CA TYR A 113 16.64 -5.33 -12.73
C TYR A 113 16.80 -4.34 -11.58
N LEU A 114 16.98 -4.83 -10.36
CA LEU A 114 17.14 -4.01 -9.15
C LEU A 114 18.45 -3.19 -9.20
N ASP A 115 19.55 -3.78 -9.65
CA ASP A 115 20.82 -3.06 -9.84
C ASP A 115 20.65 -1.87 -10.78
N THR A 116 19.89 -2.07 -11.87
CA THR A 116 19.57 -0.99 -12.81
C THR A 116 18.70 0.09 -12.18
N VAL A 117 17.66 -0.29 -11.43
CA VAL A 117 16.82 0.67 -10.69
C VAL A 117 17.65 1.51 -9.73
N LEU A 118 18.53 0.88 -8.94
CA LEU A 118 19.41 1.59 -8.00
C LEU A 118 20.38 2.53 -8.70
N SER A 119 20.94 2.11 -9.84
CA SER A 119 21.83 2.94 -10.64
C SER A 119 21.13 4.17 -11.21
N LEU A 120 19.87 4.05 -11.64
CA LEU A 120 19.04 5.17 -12.07
C LEU A 120 18.68 6.10 -10.90
N CYS A 121 18.35 5.57 -9.72
CA CYS A 121 18.07 6.36 -8.51
C CYS A 121 19.28 7.19 -8.07
N ASN A 122 20.45 6.61 -8.10
CA ASN A 122 21.72 7.25 -7.72
C ASN A 122 22.27 8.18 -8.81
N GLY A 123 21.74 8.10 -10.05
CA GLY A 123 22.21 8.85 -11.20
C GLY A 123 23.55 8.37 -11.77
N THR A 124 23.92 7.12 -11.49
CA THR A 124 25.13 6.46 -12.03
C THR A 124 24.90 5.79 -13.38
N ALA A 125 23.63 5.62 -13.78
CA ALA A 125 23.23 5.19 -15.13
C ALA A 125 22.25 6.20 -15.76
N SER A 126 22.22 6.23 -17.10
CA SER A 126 21.27 7.02 -17.88
C SER A 126 20.29 6.11 -18.64
N LEU A 127 19.16 6.67 -19.07
CA LEU A 127 18.17 5.92 -19.88
C LEU A 127 18.73 5.43 -21.22
N ALA A 128 19.80 6.03 -21.73
CA ALA A 128 20.44 5.58 -22.97
C ALA A 128 21.25 4.28 -22.80
N GLU A 129 21.60 3.94 -21.56
CA GLU A 129 22.47 2.80 -21.22
C GLU A 129 21.66 1.58 -20.73
N VAL A 130 20.35 1.72 -20.55
CA VAL A 130 19.48 0.67 -19.99
C VAL A 130 18.36 0.31 -20.97
N PRO A 131 17.74 -0.88 -20.84
CA PRO A 131 16.58 -1.25 -21.67
C PRO A 131 15.43 -0.25 -21.56
N ASP A 132 14.75 0.01 -22.67
CA ASP A 132 13.66 0.97 -22.74
C ASP A 132 12.34 0.36 -22.23
N ILE A 133 12.20 0.19 -20.90
CA ILE A 133 10.99 -0.30 -20.25
C ILE A 133 10.33 0.79 -19.41
N VAL A 134 9.02 0.66 -19.16
CA VAL A 134 8.21 1.66 -18.43
C VAL A 134 8.76 1.94 -17.03
N ALA A 135 9.17 0.90 -16.32
CA ALA A 135 9.70 1.00 -14.96
C ALA A 135 10.95 1.89 -14.88
N TYR A 136 11.92 1.70 -15.78
CA TYR A 136 13.16 2.50 -15.81
C TYR A 136 12.89 3.95 -16.18
N ARG A 137 11.99 4.20 -17.16
CA ARG A 137 11.60 5.56 -17.53
C ARG A 137 10.92 6.29 -16.35
N ALA A 138 9.97 5.61 -15.72
CA ALA A 138 9.27 6.17 -14.57
C ALA A 138 10.24 6.46 -13.41
N CYS A 139 11.13 5.53 -13.09
CA CYS A 139 12.14 5.69 -12.06
C CYS A 139 13.06 6.90 -12.34
N HIS A 140 13.67 6.95 -13.52
CA HIS A 140 14.59 8.02 -13.91
C HIS A 140 13.91 9.41 -13.88
N ASP A 141 12.72 9.51 -14.46
CA ASP A 141 11.98 10.77 -14.58
C ASP A 141 11.55 11.28 -13.19
N LEU A 142 11.04 10.37 -12.36
CA LEU A 142 10.68 10.65 -10.97
C LEU A 142 11.88 11.11 -10.15
N MET A 143 13.01 10.40 -10.20
CA MET A 143 14.20 10.74 -9.41
C MET A 143 14.79 12.08 -9.82
N LYS A 144 14.69 12.47 -11.09
CA LYS A 144 15.05 13.80 -11.56
C LYS A 144 14.15 14.87 -10.92
N ASP A 145 12.82 14.66 -10.91
CA ASP A 145 11.87 15.57 -10.28
C ASP A 145 12.16 15.69 -8.77
N LEU A 146 12.32 14.55 -8.07
CA LEU A 146 12.56 14.52 -6.63
C LEU A 146 13.88 15.20 -6.22
N ARG A 147 14.93 15.02 -7.00
CA ARG A 147 16.23 15.68 -6.74
C ARG A 147 16.15 17.20 -6.81
N SER A 148 15.25 17.75 -7.62
CA SER A 148 15.01 19.19 -7.70
C SER A 148 14.05 19.72 -6.64
N LEU A 149 13.15 18.85 -6.16
CA LEU A 149 12.06 19.22 -5.26
C LEU A 149 12.45 19.09 -3.77
N LEU A 150 13.16 18.01 -3.43
CA LEU A 150 13.44 17.68 -2.03
C LEU A 150 14.77 18.28 -1.55
N GLN A 151 14.83 18.59 -0.27
CA GLN A 151 16.10 18.90 0.40
C GLN A 151 17.05 17.70 0.27
N PRO A 152 18.39 17.92 0.18
CA PRO A 152 19.37 16.85 -0.07
C PRO A 152 19.26 15.66 0.88
N GLU A 153 19.09 15.92 2.19
CA GLU A 153 18.97 14.85 3.19
C GLU A 153 17.66 14.04 3.01
N LEU A 154 16.57 14.72 2.70
CA LEU A 154 15.29 14.04 2.45
C LEU A 154 15.33 13.22 1.15
N PHE A 155 16.00 13.74 0.11
CA PHE A 155 16.24 12.97 -1.11
C PHE A 155 17.10 11.72 -0.83
N LYS A 156 18.17 11.86 -0.05
CA LYS A 156 19.03 10.74 0.37
C LYS A 156 18.24 9.67 1.15
N ARG A 157 17.38 10.08 2.10
CA ARG A 157 16.48 9.17 2.81
C ARG A 157 15.53 8.45 1.86
N THR A 158 14.97 9.18 0.90
CA THR A 158 14.11 8.59 -0.14
C THR A 158 14.85 7.51 -0.93
N VAL A 159 16.07 7.78 -1.39
CA VAL A 159 16.91 6.79 -2.10
C VAL A 159 17.23 5.59 -1.19
N SER A 160 17.57 5.82 0.07
CA SER A 160 17.85 4.73 1.03
C SER A 160 16.65 3.79 1.23
N THR A 161 15.42 4.30 1.17
CA THR A 161 14.23 3.42 1.20
C THR A 161 14.05 2.59 -0.08
N VAL A 162 14.45 3.11 -1.24
CA VAL A 162 14.52 2.33 -2.49
C VAL A 162 15.55 1.21 -2.38
N GLU A 163 16.72 1.49 -1.80
CA GLU A 163 17.73 0.47 -1.52
C GLU A 163 17.21 -0.60 -0.55
N GLY A 164 16.50 -0.20 0.51
CA GLY A 164 15.88 -1.12 1.46
C GLY A 164 14.87 -2.06 0.79
N TRP A 165 14.02 -1.51 -0.09
CA TRP A 165 13.10 -2.30 -0.91
C TRP A 165 13.83 -3.28 -1.82
N ALA A 166 14.83 -2.84 -2.57
CA ALA A 166 15.60 -3.69 -3.46
C ALA A 166 16.30 -4.85 -2.70
N ARG A 167 16.87 -4.57 -1.53
CA ARG A 167 17.46 -5.60 -0.66
C ARG A 167 16.42 -6.59 -0.17
N SER A 168 15.21 -6.16 0.18
CA SER A 168 14.17 -7.08 0.65
C SER A 168 13.78 -8.13 -0.39
N ILE A 169 13.87 -7.78 -1.67
CA ILE A 169 13.58 -8.72 -2.77
C ILE A 169 14.75 -9.67 -3.00
N SER A 170 15.99 -9.19 -2.95
CA SER A 170 17.20 -9.94 -3.32
C SER A 170 17.83 -10.75 -2.18
N SER A 171 17.55 -10.42 -0.91
CA SER A 171 18.17 -11.06 0.26
C SER A 171 17.29 -12.16 0.85
N ASP A 172 17.81 -13.39 0.84
CA ASP A 172 17.10 -14.51 1.47
C ASP A 172 17.13 -14.42 3.01
N ASP A 173 18.13 -13.77 3.59
CA ASP A 173 18.21 -13.58 5.04
C ASP A 173 17.08 -12.66 5.54
N LEU A 174 16.74 -11.60 4.80
CA LEU A 174 15.62 -10.73 5.16
C LEU A 174 14.26 -11.45 5.05
N LYS A 175 14.13 -12.41 4.14
CA LYS A 175 12.90 -13.21 3.99
C LYS A 175 12.67 -14.18 5.15
N GLN A 176 13.68 -14.48 5.98
CA GLN A 176 13.54 -15.31 7.19
C GLN A 176 12.76 -14.56 8.29
N ASP A 177 12.86 -13.23 8.36
CA ASP A 177 11.98 -12.40 9.20
C ASP A 177 10.88 -11.80 8.32
N TYR A 178 9.73 -12.47 8.28
CA TYR A 178 8.60 -12.06 7.45
C TYR A 178 8.17 -10.61 7.71
N LYS A 179 8.15 -10.18 8.95
CA LYS A 179 7.75 -8.83 9.34
C LYS A 179 8.74 -7.77 8.83
N LEU A 180 10.03 -8.00 9.03
CA LEU A 180 11.07 -7.10 8.55
C LEU A 180 11.08 -7.05 7.02
N TYR A 181 10.94 -8.21 6.38
CA TYR A 181 10.76 -8.31 4.94
C TYR A 181 9.59 -7.44 4.46
N ARG A 182 8.39 -7.60 5.04
CA ARG A 182 7.20 -6.86 4.61
C ARG A 182 7.31 -5.35 4.83
N ARG A 183 7.90 -4.89 5.93
CA ARG A 183 8.14 -3.47 6.19
C ARG A 183 8.97 -2.79 5.10
N ASN A 184 10.00 -3.47 4.58
CA ASN A 184 10.81 -2.97 3.47
C ASN A 184 10.10 -3.14 2.13
N ASN A 185 9.47 -4.29 1.91
CA ASN A 185 8.85 -4.65 0.63
C ASN A 185 7.61 -3.80 0.30
N ILE A 186 6.85 -3.31 1.29
CA ILE A 186 5.68 -2.47 1.04
C ILE A 186 6.01 -1.13 0.35
N PHE A 187 7.25 -0.67 0.44
CA PHE A 187 7.84 0.44 -0.32
C PHE A 187 7.04 1.75 -0.29
N ILE A 188 6.38 2.08 0.81
CA ILE A 188 5.46 3.24 0.88
C ILE A 188 6.07 4.49 1.51
N LEU A 189 7.13 4.38 2.32
CA LEU A 189 7.76 5.51 3.00
C LEU A 189 8.17 6.66 2.08
N PRO A 190 8.71 6.41 0.86
CA PRO A 190 9.10 7.48 -0.05
C PRO A 190 7.97 8.43 -0.42
N LEU A 191 6.72 7.92 -0.46
CA LEU A 191 5.56 8.76 -0.74
C LEU A 191 5.39 9.84 0.33
N PHE A 192 5.54 9.43 1.60
CA PHE A 192 5.33 10.31 2.75
C PHE A 192 6.47 11.31 2.93
N TYR A 193 7.71 10.90 2.71
CA TYR A 193 8.85 11.84 2.67
C TYR A 193 8.67 12.91 1.59
N THR A 194 8.18 12.52 0.41
CA THR A 194 7.92 13.44 -0.70
C THR A 194 6.83 14.46 -0.36
N LEU A 195 5.78 14.05 0.39
CA LEU A 195 4.66 14.92 0.73
C LEU A 195 5.07 16.10 1.60
N ILE A 196 6.06 15.93 2.48
CA ILE A 196 6.38 16.96 3.46
C ILE A 196 7.25 18.06 2.85
N GLY A 197 8.20 17.68 1.98
CA GLY A 197 9.14 18.62 1.36
C GLY A 197 10.04 19.40 2.35
N ALA A 198 9.82 19.22 3.66
CA ALA A 198 10.54 19.89 4.73
C ALA A 198 11.59 18.96 5.34
N SER A 199 12.72 19.53 5.73
CA SER A 199 13.70 18.82 6.54
C SER A 199 13.26 18.81 8.01
N PHE A 200 13.38 17.68 8.67
CA PHE A 200 13.36 17.54 10.12
C PHE A 200 14.72 17.00 10.57
N GLU A 201 15.05 17.24 11.82
CA GLU A 201 16.33 16.80 12.37
C GLU A 201 16.38 15.26 12.37
N ASP A 202 17.57 14.70 12.12
CA ASP A 202 17.77 13.25 12.15
C ASP A 202 17.38 12.66 13.51
N GLU A 203 17.64 13.37 14.59
CA GLU A 203 17.29 12.98 15.96
C GLU A 203 15.78 12.75 16.14
N ASP A 204 14.92 13.49 15.42
CA ASP A 204 13.47 13.35 15.50
C ASP A 204 12.99 12.00 14.95
N VAL A 205 13.56 11.58 13.80
CA VAL A 205 13.15 10.35 13.09
C VAL A 205 13.95 9.12 13.50
N GLU A 206 15.02 9.29 14.26
CA GLU A 206 15.81 8.21 14.87
C GLU A 206 15.39 7.92 16.32
N SER A 207 14.53 8.77 16.90
CA SER A 207 14.04 8.53 18.25
C SER A 207 13.30 7.18 18.35
N PRO A 208 13.46 6.40 19.44
CA PRO A 208 12.81 5.12 19.61
C PRO A 208 11.28 5.19 19.47
N ASP A 209 10.65 6.25 19.94
CA ASP A 209 9.19 6.44 19.85
C ASP A 209 8.75 6.69 18.41
N PHE A 210 9.53 7.46 17.63
CA PHE A 210 9.23 7.67 16.21
C PHE A 210 9.40 6.38 15.40
N VAL A 211 10.49 5.65 15.63
CA VAL A 211 10.73 4.35 14.96
C VAL A 211 9.61 3.37 15.30
N SER A 212 9.13 3.36 16.55
CA SER A 212 7.99 2.52 16.96
C SER A 212 6.69 2.94 16.26
N ALA A 213 6.37 4.24 16.22
CA ALA A 213 5.21 4.76 15.50
C ALA A 213 5.28 4.42 14.01
N GLN A 214 6.41 4.69 13.35
CA GLN A 214 6.62 4.36 11.94
C GLN A 214 6.46 2.87 11.66
N ASN A 215 7.05 2.02 12.50
CA ASN A 215 6.93 0.58 12.36
C ASN A 215 5.49 0.09 12.54
N ALA A 216 4.74 0.64 13.51
CA ALA A 216 3.34 0.30 13.72
C ALA A 216 2.48 0.70 12.51
N MET A 217 2.70 1.89 11.95
CA MET A 217 2.05 2.35 10.72
C MET A 217 2.37 1.44 9.52
N LEU A 218 3.65 1.09 9.32
CA LEU A 218 4.06 0.18 8.24
C LEU A 218 3.43 -1.21 8.41
N ASP A 219 3.41 -1.73 9.65
CA ASP A 219 2.79 -3.02 9.97
C ASP A 219 1.30 -3.01 9.62
N HIS A 220 0.57 -1.97 10.00
CA HIS A 220 -0.83 -1.80 9.61
C HIS A 220 -1.00 -1.81 8.08
N ILE A 221 -0.19 -1.05 7.36
CA ILE A 221 -0.30 -0.87 5.91
C ILE A 221 -0.05 -2.18 5.15
N TRP A 222 1.03 -2.91 5.47
CA TRP A 222 1.31 -4.15 4.76
C TRP A 222 0.36 -5.29 5.13
N MET A 223 -0.16 -5.34 6.36
CA MET A 223 -1.18 -6.34 6.75
C MET A 223 -2.50 -6.10 6.01
N VAL A 224 -2.90 -4.84 5.82
CA VAL A 224 -4.04 -4.48 4.98
C VAL A 224 -3.78 -4.93 3.53
N ASN A 225 -2.59 -4.63 2.99
CA ASN A 225 -2.23 -5.09 1.65
C ASN A 225 -2.33 -6.61 1.52
N ASP A 226 -1.80 -7.37 2.48
CA ASP A 226 -1.83 -8.83 2.46
C ASP A 226 -3.25 -9.41 2.43
N ILE A 227 -4.19 -8.82 3.15
CA ILE A 227 -5.59 -9.26 3.09
C ILE A 227 -6.19 -8.98 1.72
N PHE A 228 -6.01 -7.77 1.19
CA PHE A 228 -6.67 -7.34 -0.05
C PHE A 228 -6.01 -7.93 -1.30
N SER A 229 -4.69 -8.15 -1.29
CA SER A 229 -3.95 -8.76 -2.40
C SER A 229 -4.11 -10.28 -2.47
N PHE A 230 -4.49 -10.93 -1.36
CA PHE A 230 -4.51 -12.40 -1.23
C PHE A 230 -5.21 -13.08 -2.40
N ARG A 231 -6.37 -12.60 -2.84
CA ARG A 231 -7.13 -13.19 -3.95
C ARG A 231 -6.28 -13.29 -5.23
N ASN A 232 -5.59 -12.22 -5.58
CA ASN A 232 -4.75 -12.17 -6.78
C ASN A 232 -3.47 -13.00 -6.62
N GLU A 233 -2.85 -12.94 -5.43
CA GLU A 233 -1.64 -13.69 -5.11
C GLU A 233 -1.89 -15.19 -5.04
N PHE A 234 -2.99 -15.60 -4.42
CA PHE A 234 -3.42 -17.01 -4.39
C PHE A 234 -3.59 -17.58 -5.81
N TYR A 235 -4.23 -16.83 -6.71
CA TYR A 235 -4.42 -17.26 -8.08
C TYR A 235 -3.11 -17.38 -8.85
N LYS A 236 -2.16 -16.48 -8.58
CA LYS A 236 -0.79 -16.54 -9.10
C LYS A 236 0.09 -17.58 -8.37
N LYS A 237 -0.47 -18.34 -7.42
CA LYS A 237 0.23 -19.31 -6.56
C LYS A 237 1.33 -18.67 -5.69
N LYS A 238 1.19 -17.39 -5.36
CA LYS A 238 2.05 -16.66 -4.43
C LYS A 238 1.44 -16.74 -3.05
N LEU A 239 2.11 -17.42 -2.12
CA LEU A 239 1.61 -17.64 -0.76
C LEU A 239 2.38 -16.81 0.29
N ASN A 240 3.16 -15.84 -0.15
CA ASN A 240 3.89 -14.93 0.73
C ASN A 240 2.97 -13.79 1.20
N ASN A 241 2.01 -14.15 2.05
CA ASN A 241 0.88 -13.34 2.46
C ASN A 241 0.50 -13.73 3.90
N LEU A 242 0.29 -12.78 4.80
CA LEU A 242 0.13 -13.06 6.23
C LEU A 242 -0.94 -14.09 6.57
N PRO A 243 -2.19 -14.03 6.03
CA PRO A 243 -3.17 -15.07 6.30
C PRO A 243 -2.70 -16.48 5.90
N ALA A 244 -1.99 -16.62 4.77
CA ALA A 244 -1.43 -17.90 4.37
C ALA A 244 -0.29 -18.34 5.31
N VAL A 245 0.61 -17.41 5.66
CA VAL A 245 1.71 -17.67 6.61
C VAL A 245 1.16 -18.11 7.95
N LEU A 246 0.17 -17.43 8.52
CA LEU A 246 -0.45 -17.81 9.79
C LEU A 246 -1.06 -19.21 9.74
N LEU A 247 -1.82 -19.53 8.68
CA LEU A 247 -2.39 -20.87 8.51
C LEU A 247 -1.32 -21.96 8.43
N LEU A 248 -0.16 -21.65 7.83
CA LEU A 248 0.92 -22.63 7.62
C LEU A 248 1.84 -22.77 8.82
N THR A 249 2.01 -21.75 9.65
CA THR A 249 3.05 -21.69 10.69
C THR A 249 2.50 -21.62 12.11
N ASP A 250 1.28 -21.11 12.33
CA ASP A 250 0.68 -20.99 13.65
C ASP A 250 -0.23 -22.20 13.95
N PRO A 251 0.15 -23.11 14.86
CA PRO A 251 -0.66 -24.29 15.18
C PRO A 251 -2.01 -23.97 15.83
N SER A 252 -2.20 -22.75 16.33
CA SER A 252 -3.48 -22.28 16.88
C SER A 252 -4.48 -21.89 15.80
N VAL A 253 -4.03 -21.68 14.55
CA VAL A 253 -4.84 -21.30 13.39
C VAL A 253 -5.18 -22.52 12.57
N GLN A 254 -6.43 -22.96 12.62
CA GLN A 254 -6.86 -24.20 11.96
C GLN A 254 -7.53 -23.99 10.60
N THR A 255 -8.05 -22.78 10.34
CA THR A 255 -8.75 -22.44 9.10
C THR A 255 -8.23 -21.12 8.52
N PHE A 256 -8.39 -20.94 7.21
CA PHE A 256 -8.01 -19.68 6.58
C PHE A 256 -8.84 -18.50 7.11
N GLN A 257 -10.12 -18.72 7.45
CA GLN A 257 -10.97 -17.69 8.06
C GLN A 257 -10.44 -17.24 9.42
N GLU A 258 -9.92 -18.17 10.24
CA GLU A 258 -9.27 -17.81 11.51
C GLU A 258 -8.00 -16.99 11.27
N ALA A 259 -7.23 -17.29 10.21
CA ALA A 259 -6.07 -16.51 9.81
C ALA A 259 -6.44 -15.08 9.39
N VAL A 260 -7.49 -14.92 8.57
CA VAL A 260 -8.00 -13.60 8.18
C VAL A 260 -8.47 -12.80 9.40
N ASN A 261 -9.25 -13.43 10.29
CA ASN A 261 -9.72 -12.80 11.51
C ASN A 261 -8.57 -12.40 12.45
N ALA A 262 -7.53 -13.25 12.56
CA ALA A 262 -6.32 -12.94 13.33
C ALA A 262 -5.58 -11.74 12.71
N THR A 263 -5.43 -11.69 11.40
CA THR A 263 -4.79 -10.57 10.70
C THR A 263 -5.56 -9.26 10.96
N CYS A 264 -6.89 -9.28 10.93
CA CYS A 264 -7.70 -8.09 11.24
C CYS A 264 -7.50 -7.59 12.69
N ARG A 265 -7.37 -8.51 13.66
CA ARG A 265 -7.02 -8.12 15.03
C ARG A 265 -5.62 -7.51 15.13
N MET A 266 -4.64 -8.11 14.47
CA MET A 266 -3.27 -7.57 14.41
C MET A 266 -3.22 -6.18 13.77
N ILE A 267 -4.05 -5.91 12.75
CA ILE A 267 -4.20 -4.58 12.15
C ILE A 267 -4.70 -3.57 13.19
N GLN A 268 -5.72 -3.93 13.96
CA GLN A 268 -6.25 -3.09 15.04
C GLN A 268 -5.20 -2.82 16.12
N ASP A 269 -4.50 -3.85 16.58
CA ASP A 269 -3.42 -3.71 17.59
C ASP A 269 -2.34 -2.73 17.10
N LYS A 270 -2.01 -2.75 15.79
CA LYS A 270 -1.03 -1.84 15.21
C LYS A 270 -1.53 -0.41 15.06
N GLU A 271 -2.80 -0.20 14.81
CA GLU A 271 -3.38 1.15 14.86
C GLU A 271 -3.32 1.73 16.29
N GLU A 272 -3.66 0.93 17.30
CA GLU A 272 -3.60 1.33 18.71
C GLU A 272 -2.16 1.65 19.14
N GLU A 273 -1.19 0.81 18.74
CA GLU A 273 0.24 1.04 18.97
C GLU A 273 0.73 2.35 18.31
N PHE A 274 0.33 2.59 17.05
CA PHE A 274 0.65 3.84 16.36
C PHE A 274 0.08 5.06 17.09
N ILE A 275 -1.19 5.01 17.48
CA ILE A 275 -1.86 6.11 18.21
C ILE A 275 -1.15 6.39 19.53
N TYR A 276 -0.73 5.37 20.25
CA TYR A 276 0.01 5.52 21.51
C TYR A 276 1.32 6.30 21.31
N TYR A 277 2.19 5.86 20.40
CA TYR A 277 3.47 6.53 20.14
C TYR A 277 3.30 7.91 19.52
N ARG A 278 2.35 8.09 18.60
CA ARG A 278 2.00 9.40 18.04
C ARG A 278 1.63 10.41 19.15
N ASN A 279 0.87 9.99 20.14
CA ASN A 279 0.45 10.87 21.24
C ASN A 279 1.64 11.26 22.12
N ILE A 280 2.57 10.36 22.38
CA ILE A 280 3.83 10.66 23.09
C ILE A 280 4.65 11.70 22.31
N LEU A 281 4.84 11.48 21.00
CA LEU A 281 5.57 12.36 20.11
C LEU A 281 4.92 13.75 20.02
N ALA A 282 3.58 13.81 19.91
CA ALA A 282 2.84 15.07 19.89
C ALA A 282 2.92 15.84 21.21
N ALA A 283 2.91 15.16 22.35
CA ALA A 283 3.08 15.78 23.66
C ALA A 283 4.47 16.39 23.86
N ASN A 284 5.49 15.85 23.19
CA ASN A 284 6.87 16.33 23.19
C ASN A 284 7.18 17.34 22.06
N ALA A 285 6.17 17.77 21.33
CA ALA A 285 6.29 18.56 20.10
C ALA A 285 6.96 19.93 20.26
N SER A 286 7.06 20.48 21.48
CA SER A 286 7.81 21.71 21.73
C SER A 286 9.31 21.57 21.42
N ARG A 287 9.82 20.35 21.33
CA ARG A 287 11.19 20.03 20.93
C ARG A 287 11.34 19.78 19.42
N ASN A 288 10.29 19.26 18.78
CA ASN A 288 10.37 18.65 17.44
C ASN A 288 9.89 19.56 16.29
N GLY A 289 9.49 20.78 16.56
CA GLY A 289 9.10 21.74 15.54
C GLY A 289 7.80 21.43 14.78
N LYS A 290 7.31 22.43 14.04
CA LYS A 290 6.03 22.34 13.32
C LYS A 290 6.03 21.33 12.17
N ASP A 291 7.16 21.13 11.51
CA ASP A 291 7.23 20.27 10.32
C ASP A 291 7.25 18.79 10.71
N PHE A 292 7.84 18.44 11.83
CA PHE A 292 7.73 17.10 12.40
C PHE A 292 6.28 16.75 12.77
N LEU A 293 5.52 17.70 13.35
CA LEU A 293 4.09 17.47 13.62
C LEU A 293 3.26 17.27 12.36
N LYS A 294 3.55 18.01 11.29
CA LYS A 294 2.91 17.79 9.99
C LYS A 294 3.23 16.40 9.46
N PHE A 295 4.46 15.91 9.69
CA PHE A 295 4.82 14.56 9.29
C PHE A 295 4.04 13.49 10.06
N LEU A 296 3.92 13.64 11.37
CA LEU A 296 3.09 12.75 12.19
C LEU A 296 1.63 12.76 11.73
N ASP A 297 1.11 13.91 11.29
CA ASP A 297 -0.25 14.01 10.73
C ASP A 297 -0.36 13.26 9.39
N VAL A 298 0.63 13.40 8.50
CA VAL A 298 0.70 12.63 7.25
C VAL A 298 0.70 11.13 7.53
N LEU A 299 1.52 10.65 8.47
CA LEU A 299 1.56 9.23 8.84
C LEU A 299 0.23 8.76 9.45
N SER A 300 -0.43 9.62 10.24
CA SER A 300 -1.77 9.32 10.81
C SER A 300 -2.83 9.16 9.73
N CYS A 301 -2.81 10.04 8.72
CA CYS A 301 -3.75 9.98 7.60
C CYS A 301 -3.43 8.85 6.62
N ALA A 302 -2.16 8.40 6.55
CA ALA A 302 -1.72 7.34 5.65
C ALA A 302 -2.42 6.00 5.95
N ILE A 303 -2.65 5.70 7.23
CA ILE A 303 -3.34 4.48 7.67
C ILE A 303 -4.74 4.35 7.05
N PRO A 304 -5.69 5.28 7.29
CA PRO A 304 -7.02 5.21 6.68
C PRO A 304 -7.00 5.47 5.17
N ALA A 305 -6.06 6.26 4.66
CA ALA A 305 -5.91 6.48 3.22
C ALA A 305 -5.54 5.20 2.47
N ASN A 306 -4.61 4.42 3.03
CA ASN A 306 -4.24 3.11 2.50
C ASN A 306 -5.42 2.13 2.52
N LEU A 307 -6.17 2.08 3.61
CA LEU A 307 -7.36 1.23 3.71
C LEU A 307 -8.42 1.64 2.67
N ALA A 308 -8.71 2.94 2.52
CA ALA A 308 -9.64 3.46 1.53
C ALA A 308 -9.18 3.14 0.09
N PHE A 309 -7.88 3.25 -0.19
CA PHE A 309 -7.30 2.86 -1.47
C PHE A 309 -7.52 1.38 -1.78
N HIS A 310 -7.30 0.48 -0.81
CA HIS A 310 -7.49 -0.95 -1.00
C HIS A 310 -8.95 -1.31 -1.28
N TYR A 311 -9.90 -0.65 -0.63
CA TYR A 311 -11.33 -0.83 -0.94
C TYR A 311 -11.71 -0.28 -2.32
N ALA A 312 -11.12 0.83 -2.76
CA ALA A 312 -11.51 1.51 -3.99
C ALA A 312 -10.80 0.99 -5.25
N SER A 313 -9.64 0.34 -5.12
CA SER A 313 -8.79 0.00 -6.26
C SER A 313 -9.22 -1.26 -6.98
N SER A 314 -9.36 -1.18 -8.31
CA SER A 314 -9.61 -2.36 -9.14
C SER A 314 -8.44 -3.35 -9.19
N ARG A 315 -7.24 -2.97 -8.72
CA ARG A 315 -6.10 -3.90 -8.57
C ARG A 315 -6.47 -5.11 -7.71
N TYR A 316 -7.32 -4.93 -6.71
CA TYR A 316 -7.70 -5.98 -5.75
C TYR A 316 -9.04 -6.63 -6.08
N HIS A 317 -9.96 -5.91 -6.69
CA HIS A 317 -11.35 -6.31 -6.85
C HIS A 317 -11.78 -6.55 -8.30
N GLY A 318 -10.94 -6.15 -9.27
CA GLY A 318 -11.32 -6.13 -10.68
C GLY A 318 -12.17 -4.92 -11.06
N MET A 319 -12.53 -4.85 -12.33
CA MET A 319 -13.24 -3.68 -12.90
C MET A 319 -14.68 -3.54 -12.41
N ASP A 320 -15.31 -4.65 -12.03
CA ASP A 320 -16.68 -4.69 -11.53
C ASP A 320 -16.73 -4.65 -10.00
N ASN A 321 -15.86 -3.84 -9.41
CA ASN A 321 -15.75 -3.73 -7.96
C ASN A 321 -17.07 -3.24 -7.33
N PRO A 322 -17.80 -4.11 -6.59
CA PRO A 322 -19.09 -3.73 -6.00
C PRO A 322 -18.93 -2.71 -4.87
N LEU A 323 -17.74 -2.58 -4.29
CA LEU A 323 -17.45 -1.62 -3.22
C LEU A 323 -17.45 -0.17 -3.73
N LEU A 324 -17.21 0.05 -5.03
CA LEU A 324 -17.29 1.38 -5.66
C LEU A 324 -18.73 1.94 -5.73
N ALA A 325 -19.73 1.08 -5.69
CA ALA A 325 -21.16 1.46 -5.76
C ALA A 325 -21.76 1.81 -4.38
N GLY A 326 -20.92 2.01 -3.34
CA GLY A 326 -21.40 2.26 -1.97
C GLY A 326 -21.72 0.99 -1.21
N GLY A 327 -21.09 -0.13 -1.55
CA GLY A 327 -21.23 -1.41 -0.87
C GLY A 327 -20.63 -1.41 0.55
N THR A 328 -20.80 -2.52 1.23
CA THR A 328 -20.26 -2.76 2.56
C THR A 328 -18.76 -3.03 2.51
N PHE A 329 -18.08 -2.84 3.67
CA PHE A 329 -16.66 -3.15 3.82
C PHE A 329 -16.38 -4.62 4.14
N HIS A 330 -17.37 -5.48 4.10
CA HIS A 330 -17.24 -6.90 4.36
C HIS A 330 -18.06 -7.71 3.34
N GLY A 331 -17.69 -8.95 3.13
CA GLY A 331 -18.37 -9.82 2.18
C GLY A 331 -17.64 -11.11 1.90
N THR A 332 -18.23 -11.96 1.11
CA THR A 332 -17.65 -13.23 0.67
C THR A 332 -16.73 -13.00 -0.52
N TRP A 333 -15.45 -13.26 -0.34
CA TRP A 333 -14.45 -13.19 -1.39
C TRP A 333 -14.25 -14.54 -2.04
N ILE A 334 -14.72 -14.66 -3.28
CA ILE A 334 -14.53 -15.86 -4.09
C ILE A 334 -13.16 -15.78 -4.76
N LEU A 335 -12.36 -16.83 -4.62
CA LEU A 335 -10.99 -16.87 -5.11
C LEU A 335 -10.86 -17.05 -6.63
N ASP A 336 -11.93 -17.45 -7.31
CA ASP A 336 -11.96 -17.41 -8.78
C ASP A 336 -12.00 -15.94 -9.27
N PRO A 337 -10.94 -15.43 -9.94
CA PRO A 337 -10.86 -14.04 -10.39
C PRO A 337 -11.89 -13.69 -11.47
N LYS A 338 -12.52 -14.68 -12.10
CA LYS A 338 -13.59 -14.48 -13.08
C LYS A 338 -14.96 -14.28 -12.43
N ARG A 339 -15.07 -14.49 -11.12
CA ARG A 339 -16.31 -14.33 -10.37
C ARG A 339 -16.30 -13.05 -9.55
N THR A 340 -17.43 -12.37 -9.53
CA THR A 340 -17.61 -11.15 -8.75
C THR A 340 -17.60 -11.46 -7.25
N ILE A 341 -17.05 -10.54 -6.46
CA ILE A 341 -17.14 -10.56 -5.01
C ILE A 341 -18.61 -10.41 -4.60
N ILE A 342 -19.08 -11.24 -3.69
CA ILE A 342 -20.42 -11.12 -3.12
C ILE A 342 -20.32 -10.21 -1.90
N VAL A 343 -20.92 -9.03 -2.01
CA VAL A 343 -20.97 -8.05 -0.91
C VAL A 343 -22.12 -8.39 0.03
N SER A 344 -21.89 -8.32 1.33
CA SER A 344 -22.95 -8.55 2.33
C SER A 344 -24.00 -7.43 2.32
N ASP A 345 -25.24 -7.78 2.64
CA ASP A 345 -26.38 -6.84 2.66
C ASP A 345 -26.10 -5.70 3.67
N PRO A 346 -26.10 -4.42 3.22
CA PRO A 346 -25.85 -3.28 4.08
C PRO A 346 -26.90 -3.11 5.19
N ASN A 347 -28.10 -3.70 5.03
CA ASN A 347 -29.17 -3.62 6.04
C ASN A 347 -28.97 -4.59 7.22
N ARG A 348 -27.95 -5.45 7.18
CA ARG A 348 -27.60 -6.36 8.28
C ARG A 348 -26.56 -5.80 9.25
N SER A 349 -25.91 -4.67 8.97
CA SER A 349 -24.91 -4.08 9.86
C SER A 349 -25.59 -3.22 10.94
N ASN A 350 -25.46 -3.63 12.20
CA ASN A 350 -25.90 -2.83 13.36
C ASN A 350 -25.16 -1.48 13.40
N GLY A 351 -25.93 -0.45 13.49
CA GLY A 351 -25.80 0.97 13.82
C GLY A 351 -24.47 1.71 14.11
N ALA A 352 -23.33 1.04 14.26
CA ALA A 352 -22.03 1.70 14.52
C ALA A 352 -21.25 2.09 13.25
N ALA A 353 -21.58 1.48 12.11
CA ALA A 353 -20.92 1.71 10.82
C ALA A 353 -21.36 3.01 10.11
N SER A 354 -22.44 3.63 10.55
CA SER A 354 -23.13 4.73 9.84
C SER A 354 -22.26 5.97 9.64
N ASN A 355 -21.40 6.34 10.59
CA ASN A 355 -20.59 7.57 10.46
C ASN A 355 -19.36 7.40 9.55
N LYS A 356 -18.78 6.19 9.47
CA LYS A 356 -17.67 5.89 8.57
C LYS A 356 -18.13 5.66 7.13
N LEU A 357 -19.31 5.04 6.95
CA LEU A 357 -19.94 4.89 5.62
C LEU A 357 -20.10 6.24 4.92
N ASN A 358 -20.46 7.30 5.65
CA ASN A 358 -20.61 8.64 5.08
C ASN A 358 -19.29 9.22 4.55
N GLN A 359 -18.15 8.95 5.19
CA GLN A 359 -16.86 9.40 4.68
C GLN A 359 -16.45 8.69 3.39
N ILE A 360 -16.82 7.42 3.23
CA ILE A 360 -16.48 6.62 2.05
C ILE A 360 -17.57 6.71 0.97
N GLN A 361 -18.83 6.92 1.33
CA GLN A 361 -19.88 7.31 0.36
C GLN A 361 -19.57 8.65 -0.30
N ASP A 362 -18.91 9.57 0.41
CA ASP A 362 -18.34 10.76 -0.22
C ASP A 362 -17.21 10.46 -1.21
N LEU A 363 -16.48 9.35 -1.04
CA LEU A 363 -15.52 8.87 -2.05
C LEU A 363 -16.19 8.41 -3.35
N SER A 364 -17.37 7.78 -3.29
CA SER A 364 -18.12 7.38 -4.50
C SER A 364 -18.59 8.59 -5.34
N LYS A 365 -18.80 9.75 -4.71
CA LYS A 365 -19.10 11.02 -5.41
C LYS A 365 -17.86 11.70 -5.99
N LEU A 366 -16.65 11.16 -5.73
CA LEU A 366 -15.36 11.69 -6.18
C LEU A 366 -14.82 10.96 -7.43
N ILE A 367 -15.44 9.86 -7.79
CA ILE A 367 -15.16 9.03 -8.95
C ILE A 367 -15.99 9.48 -10.13
#